data_d7b86261f4aa68350ecfa16a80183a98
#
_entry.id   d7b86261f4aa68350ecfa16a80183a98
#
_cell.length_a   1.000
_cell.length_b   1.000
_cell.length_c   1.000
_cell.angle_alpha   90.00
_cell.angle_beta   90.00
_cell.angle_gamma   90.00
#
_symmetry.space_group_name_H-M   'P 1'
#
loop_
_entity.id
_entity.type
_entity.pdbx_description
1 polymer ?
#
loop_
_entity_poly.entity_id
_entity_poly.type
_entity_poly.pdbx_seq_one_letter_code
_entity_poly.pdbx_strand_id
1 'polypeptide(L)'
;IYIDEEEVWAGTTSATVATTGTITETELFGGYKGGGGWSGGFTYYPGSFPQAVNSHVEGIVGSGDVPGYGGMSHIVFEENYIGESNNLRKMAFILEKYTNDLGVTGSGKVGDDINPAEAMYQVVVSDWAGLGVDTSNIDIASFKAAGETLYTEGNGCSVIVTSAKQGKVVIKEILRQID
;
A
#
# COMPACT_ATOMS: atom_id res chain seq x y z
N ILE A 1 -1.13 10.51 -2.86
CA ILE A 1 0.26 10.98 -2.99
C ILE A 1 0.30 12.41 -2.52
N TYR A 2 1.27 12.73 -1.68
CA TYR A 2 1.49 14.06 -1.10
C TYR A 2 2.89 14.56 -1.46
N ILE A 3 3.00 15.85 -1.77
CA ILE A 3 4.26 16.56 -2.00
C ILE A 3 4.30 17.79 -1.08
N ASP A 4 5.30 17.88 -0.19
CA ASP A 4 5.39 18.93 0.84
C ASP A 4 4.06 19.15 1.59
N GLU A 5 3.39 18.05 1.98
CA GLU A 5 2.10 18.01 2.70
C GLU A 5 0.86 18.37 1.87
N GLU A 6 1.00 18.78 0.59
CA GLU A 6 -0.12 19.00 -0.32
C GLU A 6 -0.50 17.71 -1.06
N GLU A 7 -1.80 17.40 -1.12
CA GLU A 7 -2.29 16.23 -1.85
C GLU A 7 -2.26 16.49 -3.37
N VAL A 8 -1.45 15.74 -4.09
CA VAL A 8 -1.29 15.88 -5.54
C VAL A 8 -1.98 14.78 -6.34
N TRP A 9 -2.41 13.72 -5.66
CA TRP A 9 -3.17 12.63 -6.27
C TRP A 9 -3.89 11.80 -5.21
N ALA A 10 -5.21 11.62 -5.39
CA ALA A 10 -6.12 10.93 -4.46
C ALA A 10 -6.79 9.68 -5.07
N GLY A 11 -6.27 9.16 -6.17
CA GLY A 11 -6.84 7.96 -6.80
C GLY A 11 -6.52 6.67 -6.03
N THR A 12 -7.12 5.57 -6.48
CA THR A 12 -6.88 4.23 -5.95
C THR A 12 -5.97 3.44 -6.88
N THR A 13 -5.19 2.52 -6.30
CA THR A 13 -4.32 1.60 -7.03
C THR A 13 -4.84 0.17 -6.93
N SER A 14 -4.46 -0.68 -7.89
CA SER A 14 -4.76 -2.10 -7.82
C SER A 14 -3.77 -2.82 -6.90
N ALA A 15 -4.26 -3.83 -6.17
CA ALA A 15 -3.42 -4.71 -5.35
C ALA A 15 -2.66 -5.77 -6.18
N THR A 16 -3.03 -5.98 -7.45
CA THR A 16 -2.54 -7.11 -8.26
C THR A 16 -1.96 -6.73 -9.62
N VAL A 17 -2.34 -5.56 -10.15
CA VAL A 17 -1.88 -5.09 -11.46
C VAL A 17 -1.31 -3.68 -11.37
N ALA A 18 -0.37 -3.35 -12.25
CA ALA A 18 0.18 -2.00 -12.32
C ALA A 18 -0.93 -0.98 -12.61
N THR A 19 -0.86 0.16 -11.95
CA THR A 19 -1.82 1.26 -12.09
C THR A 19 -1.09 2.52 -12.52
N THR A 20 -1.51 3.09 -13.64
CA THR A 20 -0.99 4.39 -14.10
C THR A 20 -1.84 5.53 -13.57
N GLY A 21 -1.20 6.65 -13.29
CA GLY A 21 -1.87 7.88 -12.90
C GLY A 21 -1.16 9.10 -13.48
N THR A 22 -1.83 10.24 -13.38
CA THR A 22 -1.27 11.53 -13.82
C THR A 22 -1.47 12.55 -12.71
N ILE A 23 -0.43 13.34 -12.46
CA ILE A 23 -0.46 14.51 -11.56
C ILE A 23 -0.56 15.75 -12.45
N THR A 24 -1.42 16.70 -12.10
CA THR A 24 -1.68 17.91 -12.90
C THR A 24 -1.71 19.17 -12.03
N GLU A 25 -0.92 19.20 -10.98
CA GLU A 25 -0.91 20.27 -9.98
C GLU A 25 0.06 21.40 -10.38
N THR A 26 -0.29 22.10 -11.46
CA THR A 26 0.57 23.10 -12.09
C THR A 26 0.67 24.41 -11.32
N GLU A 27 -0.28 24.69 -10.42
CA GLU A 27 -0.34 25.96 -9.66
C GLU A 27 0.24 25.85 -8.25
N LEU A 28 0.53 24.61 -7.78
CA LEU A 28 1.15 24.42 -6.47
C LEU A 28 2.55 25.04 -6.40
N PHE A 29 2.97 25.37 -5.21
CA PHE A 29 4.31 25.87 -4.88
C PHE A 29 4.70 27.14 -5.67
N GLY A 30 3.71 27.99 -5.99
CA GLY A 30 3.90 29.21 -6.74
C GLY A 30 3.68 29.09 -8.25
N GLY A 31 3.28 27.90 -8.72
CA GLY A 31 3.00 27.62 -10.13
C GLY A 31 4.22 27.78 -11.04
N TYR A 32 4.05 27.53 -12.33
CA TYR A 32 5.14 27.66 -13.32
C TYR A 32 5.82 29.04 -13.31
N LYS A 33 5.07 30.12 -13.10
CA LYS A 33 5.63 31.47 -13.06
C LYS A 33 6.51 31.74 -11.85
N GLY A 34 6.28 31.02 -10.75
CA GLY A 34 7.06 31.07 -9.53
C GLY A 34 8.11 29.97 -9.42
N GLY A 35 8.35 29.20 -10.48
CA GLY A 35 9.27 28.06 -10.48
C GLY A 35 8.75 26.83 -9.71
N GLY A 36 7.46 26.79 -9.44
CA GLY A 36 6.77 25.67 -8.80
C GLY A 36 5.95 24.83 -9.78
N GLY A 37 4.95 24.14 -9.24
CA GLY A 37 4.11 23.20 -9.97
C GLY A 37 4.64 21.76 -9.93
N TRP A 38 3.73 20.80 -10.14
CA TRP A 38 4.06 19.40 -10.35
C TRP A 38 3.11 18.80 -11.39
N SER A 39 3.66 18.24 -12.45
CA SER A 39 2.86 17.57 -13.47
C SER A 39 3.64 16.45 -14.14
N GLY A 40 2.96 15.38 -14.51
CA GLY A 40 3.55 14.23 -15.21
C GLY A 40 2.85 12.92 -14.84
N GLY A 41 3.30 11.85 -15.49
CA GLY A 41 2.78 10.51 -15.29
C GLY A 41 3.47 9.78 -14.15
N PHE A 42 2.81 8.74 -13.66
CA PHE A 42 3.45 7.72 -12.83
C PHE A 42 2.81 6.36 -13.06
N THR A 43 3.59 5.33 -12.78
CA THR A 43 3.09 3.95 -12.71
C THR A 43 3.40 3.37 -11.34
N TYR A 44 2.36 2.92 -10.64
CA TYR A 44 2.47 2.14 -9.41
C TYR A 44 2.49 0.66 -9.73
N TYR A 45 3.41 -0.06 -9.14
CA TYR A 45 3.56 -1.51 -9.22
C TYR A 45 3.29 -2.14 -7.86
N PRO A 46 2.33 -3.09 -7.75
CA PRO A 46 1.90 -3.63 -6.46
C PRO A 46 2.85 -4.66 -5.84
N GLY A 47 3.88 -5.09 -6.55
CA GLY A 47 4.75 -6.17 -6.08
C GLY A 47 4.26 -7.57 -6.45
N SER A 48 3.44 -7.72 -7.48
CA SER A 48 2.98 -9.02 -7.99
C SER A 48 4.16 -9.89 -8.46
N PHE A 49 3.97 -11.20 -8.50
CA PHE A 49 5.00 -12.08 -9.04
C PHE A 49 4.38 -13.03 -10.10
N PRO A 50 4.88 -13.01 -11.35
CA PRO A 50 5.87 -12.06 -11.90
C PRO A 50 5.32 -10.63 -12.01
N GLN A 51 6.20 -9.63 -11.98
CA GLN A 51 5.86 -8.24 -12.20
C GLN A 51 6.49 -7.71 -13.48
N ALA A 52 5.71 -6.97 -14.28
CA ALA A 52 6.19 -6.40 -15.52
C ALA A 52 7.27 -5.33 -15.27
N VAL A 53 8.20 -5.22 -16.19
CA VAL A 53 9.20 -4.15 -16.22
C VAL A 53 8.53 -2.83 -16.62
N ASN A 54 8.95 -1.72 -16.06
CA ASN A 54 8.51 -0.41 -16.51
C ASN A 54 9.18 -0.05 -17.84
N SER A 55 8.39 0.13 -18.89
CA SER A 55 8.89 0.37 -20.25
C SER A 55 9.62 1.71 -20.40
N HIS A 56 9.25 2.73 -19.61
CA HIS A 56 9.93 4.03 -19.62
C HIS A 56 11.34 3.88 -19.08
N VAL A 57 11.52 3.21 -17.94
CA VAL A 57 12.85 2.94 -17.36
C VAL A 57 13.68 2.05 -18.28
N GLU A 58 13.07 1.00 -18.87
CA GLU A 58 13.73 0.12 -19.83
C GLU A 58 14.20 0.89 -21.08
N GLY A 59 13.43 1.87 -21.55
CA GLY A 59 13.81 2.75 -22.65
C GLY A 59 15.01 3.65 -22.35
N ILE A 60 15.26 3.98 -21.09
CA ILE A 60 16.39 4.81 -20.64
C ILE A 60 17.63 3.95 -20.38
N VAL A 61 17.48 2.84 -19.69
CA VAL A 61 18.60 2.00 -19.21
C VAL A 61 19.05 0.99 -20.28
N GLY A 62 18.10 0.40 -20.98
CA GLY A 62 18.33 -0.65 -21.97
C GLY A 62 17.42 -1.86 -21.75
N SER A 63 17.02 -2.50 -22.84
CA SER A 63 16.13 -3.66 -22.77
C SER A 63 16.85 -4.84 -22.12
N GLY A 64 16.22 -5.45 -21.14
CA GLY A 64 16.72 -6.59 -20.38
C GLY A 64 17.63 -6.23 -19.19
N ASP A 65 17.99 -4.95 -19.01
CA ASP A 65 18.86 -4.51 -17.92
C ASP A 65 18.04 -4.05 -16.68
N VAL A 66 16.72 -3.95 -16.81
CA VAL A 66 15.81 -3.52 -15.72
C VAL A 66 15.01 -4.73 -15.22
N PRO A 67 15.10 -5.10 -13.94
CA PRO A 67 14.24 -6.13 -13.37
C PRO A 67 12.82 -5.60 -13.12
N GLY A 68 11.82 -6.50 -13.12
CA GLY A 68 10.45 -6.16 -12.79
C GLY A 68 10.18 -5.95 -11.30
N TYR A 69 11.16 -6.18 -10.41
CA TYR A 69 11.05 -6.05 -8.95
C TYR A 69 9.86 -6.81 -8.36
N GLY A 70 9.61 -8.05 -8.82
CA GLY A 70 8.58 -8.91 -8.26
C GLY A 70 8.73 -9.07 -6.74
N GLY A 71 7.61 -9.00 -6.01
CA GLY A 71 7.60 -9.00 -4.55
C GLY A 71 7.85 -7.62 -3.91
N MET A 72 8.12 -6.58 -4.69
CA MET A 72 8.38 -5.22 -4.20
C MET A 72 7.39 -4.22 -4.80
N SER A 73 6.59 -3.58 -3.95
CA SER A 73 5.74 -2.46 -4.39
C SER A 73 6.60 -1.21 -4.60
N HIS A 74 6.42 -0.55 -5.73
CA HIS A 74 7.16 0.67 -6.05
C HIS A 74 6.39 1.59 -6.99
N ILE A 75 6.80 2.84 -7.08
CA ILE A 75 6.29 3.84 -8.01
C ILE A 75 7.42 4.30 -8.92
N VAL A 76 7.12 4.44 -10.20
CA VAL A 76 7.98 5.09 -11.18
C VAL A 76 7.29 6.38 -11.61
N PHE A 77 7.94 7.52 -11.39
CA PHE A 77 7.51 8.80 -11.94
C PHE A 77 8.11 8.98 -13.34
N GLU A 78 7.27 9.26 -14.32
CA GLU A 78 7.62 9.27 -15.74
C GLU A 78 7.48 10.68 -16.29
N GLU A 79 8.62 11.28 -16.73
CA GLU A 79 8.67 12.61 -17.34
C GLU A 79 7.96 13.70 -16.52
N ASN A 80 8.19 13.73 -15.21
CA ASN A 80 7.54 14.70 -14.35
C ASN A 80 8.26 16.06 -14.40
N TYR A 81 7.50 17.13 -14.59
CA TYR A 81 7.92 18.47 -14.21
C TYR A 81 7.71 18.64 -12.71
N ILE A 82 8.76 18.98 -11.99
CA ILE A 82 8.78 19.07 -10.51
C ILE A 82 9.12 20.48 -10.01
N GLY A 83 8.96 21.48 -10.86
CA GLY A 83 9.41 22.84 -10.62
C GLY A 83 10.87 23.06 -11.01
N GLU A 84 11.36 24.30 -10.81
CA GLU A 84 12.73 24.71 -11.14
C GLU A 84 13.73 24.54 -9.99
N SER A 85 13.29 23.96 -8.87
CA SER A 85 14.14 23.73 -7.71
C SER A 85 15.16 22.61 -7.99
N ASN A 86 16.41 22.82 -7.56
CA ASN A 86 17.44 21.79 -7.60
C ASN A 86 17.25 20.69 -6.55
N ASN A 87 16.32 20.88 -5.61
CA ASN A 87 16.02 19.91 -4.55
C ASN A 87 14.71 19.22 -4.84
N LEU A 88 14.73 17.88 -4.76
CA LEU A 88 13.51 17.10 -4.78
C LEU A 88 12.67 17.43 -3.54
N ARG A 89 11.39 17.75 -3.75
CA ARG A 89 10.44 17.99 -2.67
C ARG A 89 10.19 16.72 -1.88
N LYS A 90 9.80 16.88 -0.62
CA LYS A 90 9.46 15.75 0.25
C LYS A 90 8.18 15.06 -0.28
N MET A 91 8.29 13.78 -0.56
CA MET A 91 7.15 12.95 -0.97
C MET A 91 6.66 12.11 0.20
N ALA A 92 5.33 11.97 0.31
CA ALA A 92 4.68 11.07 1.24
C ALA A 92 3.56 10.29 0.53
N PHE A 93 3.33 9.06 1.00
CA PHE A 93 2.33 8.16 0.44
C PHE A 93 1.46 7.61 1.55
N ILE A 94 0.14 7.58 1.33
CA ILE A 94 -0.76 6.77 2.15
C ILE A 94 -0.76 5.38 1.53
N LEU A 95 -0.38 4.40 2.31
CA LEU A 95 -0.35 3.00 1.91
C LEU A 95 -1.46 2.26 2.66
N GLU A 96 -2.36 1.65 1.90
CA GLU A 96 -3.42 0.81 2.44
C GLU A 96 -3.22 -0.60 1.91
N LYS A 97 -3.24 -1.58 2.81
CA LYS A 97 -3.20 -2.99 2.44
C LYS A 97 -4.36 -3.71 3.12
N TYR A 98 -5.28 -4.18 2.31
CA TYR A 98 -6.39 -5.02 2.76
C TYR A 98 -6.25 -6.42 2.18
N THR A 99 -6.59 -7.42 2.98
CA THR A 99 -6.75 -8.81 2.58
C THR A 99 -8.16 -9.24 2.91
N ASN A 100 -8.69 -10.23 2.22
CA ASN A 100 -9.99 -10.84 2.51
C ASN A 100 -9.89 -12.35 2.40
N ASP A 101 -8.87 -12.93 3.01
CA ASP A 101 -8.60 -14.37 2.95
C ASP A 101 -9.59 -15.17 3.79
N LEU A 102 -10.18 -14.54 4.81
CA LEU A 102 -11.26 -15.11 5.61
C LEU A 102 -12.63 -15.00 4.92
N GLY A 103 -12.75 -14.17 3.89
CA GLY A 103 -14.02 -13.89 3.20
C GLY A 103 -15.05 -13.22 4.10
N VAL A 104 -14.62 -12.26 4.91
CA VAL A 104 -15.50 -11.44 5.76
C VAL A 104 -16.21 -10.35 4.96
N THR A 105 -17.36 -9.90 5.47
CA THR A 105 -18.11 -8.77 4.89
C THR A 105 -17.22 -7.51 4.84
N GLY A 106 -17.46 -6.63 3.85
CA GLY A 106 -16.64 -5.43 3.65
C GLY A 106 -15.30 -5.70 2.96
N SER A 107 -15.09 -6.90 2.41
CA SER A 107 -13.86 -7.26 1.68
C SER A 107 -12.59 -7.11 2.54
N GLY A 108 -12.68 -7.47 3.81
CA GLY A 108 -11.57 -7.37 4.76
C GLY A 108 -11.36 -5.96 5.35
N LYS A 109 -12.28 -5.03 5.06
CA LYS A 109 -12.27 -3.65 5.59
C LYS A 109 -13.38 -3.44 6.63
N VAL A 110 -13.14 -2.50 7.52
CA VAL A 110 -14.14 -1.89 8.42
C VAL A 110 -13.95 -0.37 8.31
N GLY A 111 -14.82 0.31 7.58
CA GLY A 111 -14.60 1.71 7.19
C GLY A 111 -13.34 1.84 6.33
N ASP A 112 -12.40 2.68 6.75
CA ASP A 112 -11.11 2.91 6.09
C ASP A 112 -9.98 2.05 6.67
N ASP A 113 -10.27 1.22 7.67
CA ASP A 113 -9.30 0.37 8.35
C ASP A 113 -9.38 -1.09 7.89
N ILE A 114 -8.36 -1.89 8.21
CA ILE A 114 -8.42 -3.34 8.02
C ILE A 114 -9.28 -3.99 9.11
N ASN A 115 -9.99 -5.07 8.75
CA ASN A 115 -10.66 -5.90 9.73
C ASN A 115 -9.61 -6.57 10.65
N PRO A 116 -9.69 -6.40 11.98
CA PRO A 116 -8.68 -6.93 12.89
C PRO A 116 -8.51 -8.45 12.84
N ALA A 117 -9.57 -9.21 12.53
CA ALA A 117 -9.47 -10.65 12.35
C ALA A 117 -8.61 -11.02 11.13
N GLU A 118 -8.77 -10.29 10.00
CA GLU A 118 -7.91 -10.43 8.82
C GLU A 118 -6.46 -10.07 9.15
N ALA A 119 -6.24 -8.95 9.85
CA ALA A 119 -4.89 -8.53 10.24
C ALA A 119 -4.20 -9.58 11.13
N MET A 120 -4.89 -10.12 12.13
CA MET A 120 -4.37 -11.19 12.98
C MET A 120 -4.13 -12.48 12.20
N TYR A 121 -5.06 -12.85 11.31
CA TYR A 121 -4.91 -14.04 10.47
C TYR A 121 -3.63 -13.94 9.63
N GLN A 122 -3.37 -12.78 8.99
CA GLN A 122 -2.14 -12.55 8.23
C GLN A 122 -0.87 -12.65 9.08
N VAL A 123 -0.89 -12.17 10.33
CA VAL A 123 0.25 -12.32 11.25
C VAL A 123 0.51 -13.80 11.58
N VAL A 124 -0.54 -14.62 11.60
CA VAL A 124 -0.42 -16.05 11.93
C VAL A 124 0.05 -16.87 10.73
N VAL A 125 -0.51 -16.64 9.51
CA VAL A 125 -0.29 -17.54 8.37
C VAL A 125 0.86 -17.12 7.44
N SER A 126 1.23 -15.84 7.40
CA SER A 126 2.23 -15.36 6.44
C SER A 126 3.60 -15.99 6.67
N ASP A 127 4.16 -16.64 5.65
CA ASP A 127 5.48 -17.28 5.71
C ASP A 127 6.64 -16.28 5.75
N TRP A 128 6.46 -15.10 5.16
CA TRP A 128 7.54 -14.12 5.03
C TRP A 128 7.47 -12.98 6.05
N ALA A 129 6.28 -12.66 6.56
CA ALA A 129 6.07 -11.54 7.50
C ALA A 129 5.29 -11.95 8.76
N GLY A 130 4.97 -13.22 8.94
CA GLY A 130 4.18 -13.72 10.05
C GLY A 130 4.84 -14.93 10.73
N LEU A 131 4.01 -15.80 11.29
CA LEU A 131 4.45 -16.99 12.04
C LEU A 131 4.55 -18.25 11.15
N GLY A 132 4.06 -18.20 9.90
CA GLY A 132 4.07 -19.33 8.97
C GLY A 132 3.27 -20.55 9.46
N VAL A 133 2.19 -20.32 10.21
CA VAL A 133 1.36 -21.42 10.70
C VAL A 133 0.53 -21.97 9.54
N ASP A 134 0.61 -23.29 9.31
CA ASP A 134 -0.20 -23.94 8.29
C ASP A 134 -1.69 -23.74 8.58
N THR A 135 -2.44 -23.35 7.55
CA THR A 135 -3.88 -23.04 7.64
C THR A 135 -4.72 -24.23 8.13
N SER A 136 -4.25 -25.46 7.93
CA SER A 136 -4.90 -26.66 8.46
C SER A 136 -4.92 -26.72 10.01
N ASN A 137 -4.07 -25.95 10.66
CA ASN A 137 -4.00 -25.86 12.13
C ASN A 137 -4.82 -24.69 12.70
N ILE A 138 -5.59 -24.00 11.85
CA ILE A 138 -6.34 -22.79 12.22
C ILE A 138 -7.84 -23.04 12.04
N ASP A 139 -8.62 -22.67 13.02
CA ASP A 139 -10.08 -22.61 12.89
C ASP A 139 -10.49 -21.33 12.15
N ILE A 140 -10.45 -21.42 10.81
CA ILE A 140 -10.81 -20.31 9.91
C ILE A 140 -12.25 -19.85 10.16
N ALA A 141 -13.17 -20.77 10.50
CA ALA A 141 -14.56 -20.43 10.77
C ALA A 141 -14.70 -19.51 12.00
N SER A 142 -13.91 -19.76 13.04
CA SER A 142 -13.86 -18.92 14.24
C SER A 142 -13.28 -17.54 13.94
N PHE A 143 -12.19 -17.44 13.16
CA PHE A 143 -11.65 -16.17 12.71
C PHE A 143 -12.66 -15.37 11.87
N LYS A 144 -13.35 -16.03 10.94
CA LYS A 144 -14.40 -15.40 10.13
C LYS A 144 -15.53 -14.87 10.99
N ALA A 145 -16.05 -15.67 11.94
CA ALA A 145 -17.12 -15.26 12.84
C ALA A 145 -16.73 -14.02 13.68
N ALA A 146 -15.51 -13.98 14.19
CA ALA A 146 -14.98 -12.82 14.88
C ALA A 146 -14.90 -11.60 13.95
N GLY A 147 -14.43 -11.78 12.71
CA GLY A 147 -14.36 -10.72 11.71
C GLY A 147 -15.72 -10.14 11.35
N GLU A 148 -16.77 -10.97 11.22
CA GLU A 148 -18.15 -10.51 10.97
C GLU A 148 -18.71 -9.69 12.16
N THR A 149 -18.38 -10.10 13.40
CA THR A 149 -18.75 -9.34 14.60
C THR A 149 -18.09 -7.95 14.58
N LEU A 150 -16.77 -7.90 14.38
CA LEU A 150 -16.00 -6.66 14.33
C LEU A 150 -16.48 -5.72 13.20
N TYR A 151 -16.82 -6.30 12.05
CA TYR A 151 -17.42 -5.53 10.96
C TYR A 151 -18.76 -4.91 11.36
N THR A 152 -19.63 -5.68 12.00
CA THR A 152 -20.95 -5.21 12.44
C THR A 152 -20.86 -4.13 13.51
N GLU A 153 -19.87 -4.22 14.40
CA GLU A 153 -19.59 -3.24 15.45
C GLU A 153 -18.87 -2.00 14.95
N GLY A 154 -18.33 -2.02 13.72
CA GLY A 154 -17.54 -0.93 13.17
C GLY A 154 -16.12 -0.83 13.72
N ASN A 155 -15.59 -1.92 14.28
CA ASN A 155 -14.28 -1.98 14.91
C ASN A 155 -13.20 -2.39 13.89
N GLY A 156 -12.56 -1.40 13.26
CA GLY A 156 -11.39 -1.54 12.41
C GLY A 156 -10.09 -1.33 13.19
N CYS A 157 -8.97 -1.65 12.57
CA CYS A 157 -7.65 -1.33 13.11
C CYS A 157 -6.66 -0.88 12.03
N SER A 158 -5.75 0.01 12.42
CA SER A 158 -4.61 0.43 11.60
C SER A 158 -3.31 0.10 12.34
N VAL A 159 -2.51 -0.79 11.78
CA VAL A 159 -1.26 -1.25 12.39
C VAL A 159 -0.11 -1.14 11.41
N ILE A 160 0.98 -0.53 11.83
CA ILE A 160 2.24 -0.52 11.10
C ILE A 160 3.33 -1.24 11.89
N VAL A 161 4.02 -2.18 11.25
CA VAL A 161 5.16 -2.89 11.83
C VAL A 161 6.43 -2.48 11.09
N THR A 162 7.21 -1.60 11.69
CA THR A 162 8.41 -0.99 11.07
C THR A 162 9.71 -1.73 11.39
N SER A 163 9.67 -2.74 12.25
CA SER A 163 10.83 -3.54 12.64
C SER A 163 10.40 -4.95 13.01
N ALA A 164 11.33 -5.89 12.99
CA ALA A 164 11.06 -7.26 13.41
C ALA A 164 10.55 -7.28 14.86
N LYS A 165 9.36 -7.80 15.08
CA LYS A 165 8.71 -7.98 16.39
C LYS A 165 8.21 -9.42 16.51
N GLN A 166 8.10 -9.91 17.75
CA GLN A 166 7.43 -11.16 17.98
C GLN A 166 5.95 -11.08 17.59
N GLY A 167 5.40 -12.06 16.88
CA GLY A 167 4.01 -12.08 16.44
C GLY A 167 3.01 -11.86 17.60
N LYS A 168 3.30 -12.39 18.79
CA LYS A 168 2.50 -12.13 20.00
C LYS A 168 2.39 -10.65 20.35
N VAL A 169 3.44 -9.86 20.10
CA VAL A 169 3.44 -8.40 20.37
C VAL A 169 2.55 -7.68 19.37
N VAL A 170 2.62 -8.07 18.09
CA VAL A 170 1.78 -7.50 17.04
C VAL A 170 0.30 -7.82 17.30
N ILE A 171 -0.02 -9.08 17.62
CA ILE A 171 -1.38 -9.50 17.94
C ILE A 171 -1.94 -8.72 19.15
N LYS A 172 -1.13 -8.54 20.20
CA LYS A 172 -1.57 -7.74 21.36
C LYS A 172 -1.84 -6.28 21.02
N GLU A 173 -1.08 -5.72 20.09
CA GLU A 173 -1.29 -4.35 19.62
C GLU A 173 -2.61 -4.22 18.83
N ILE A 174 -2.92 -5.21 17.98
CA ILE A 174 -4.21 -5.27 17.28
C ILE A 174 -5.35 -5.38 18.28
N LEU A 175 -5.26 -6.31 19.23
CA LEU A 175 -6.30 -6.51 20.26
C LEU A 175 -6.53 -5.27 21.10
N ARG A 176 -5.47 -4.50 21.41
CA ARG A 176 -5.59 -3.26 22.19
C ARG A 176 -6.38 -2.17 21.47
N GLN A 177 -6.50 -2.22 20.14
CA GLN A 177 -7.27 -1.22 19.38
C GLN A 177 -8.77 -1.51 19.35
N ILE A 178 -9.18 -2.74 19.67
CA ILE A 178 -10.58 -3.20 19.60
C ILE A 178 -11.18 -3.52 20.98
N ASP A 179 -10.45 -3.25 22.06
CA ASP A 179 -10.85 -3.53 23.46
C ASP A 179 -11.64 -2.38 24.11
#